data_4289f2d752aef8a9b4f11da3690f4abd
#
_entry.id   4289f2d752aef8a9b4f11da3690f4abd
#
_cell.length_a   1.000
_cell.length_b   1.000
_cell.length_c   1.000
_cell.angle_alpha   90.00
_cell.angle_beta   90.00
_cell.angle_gamma   90.00
#
_symmetry.space_group_name_H-M   'P 1'
#
loop_
_entity.id
_entity.type
_entity.pdbx_description
1 polymer ?
#
loop_
_entity_poly.entity_id
_entity_poly.type
_entity_poly.pdbx_seq_one_letter_code
_entity_poly.pdbx_strand_id
1 'polypeptide(L)'
;MAQTDLRSSFPGRRLGGGTRGECSARLLANLVPANSVYAPGAEATIGLLEGPTAQPRPVQLSFSPLNAAGTAAAAQGRTTSRDLPAAPAGVVLLTIPAVKTATIWESGYRCDEGKPGGAADALSFVETASPPAVSLLVPDAQPVDKTLAAALRQLRSQCGKTVATAALAKTFDLGDAITPEWPQQLPVRCP
;
A
#
# COMPACT_ATOMS: atom_id res chain seq x y z
N MET A 1 -19.42 12.82 11.58
CA MET A 1 -19.77 11.52 10.96
C MET A 1 -19.11 10.42 11.76
N ALA A 2 -19.86 9.40 12.11
CA ALA A 2 -19.31 8.28 12.84
C ALA A 2 -18.33 7.51 11.93
N GLN A 3 -17.25 6.99 12.48
CA GLN A 3 -16.23 6.21 11.72
C GLN A 3 -16.81 5.00 10.98
N THR A 4 -17.95 4.51 11.43
CA THR A 4 -18.68 3.42 10.77
C THR A 4 -19.06 3.78 9.34
N ASP A 5 -19.39 5.05 9.07
CA ASP A 5 -19.73 5.51 7.73
C ASP A 5 -18.52 5.58 6.80
N LEU A 6 -17.34 5.94 7.32
CA LEU A 6 -16.11 5.97 6.52
C LEU A 6 -15.70 4.57 6.05
N ARG A 7 -15.86 3.55 6.87
CA ARG A 7 -15.51 2.17 6.50
C ARG A 7 -16.40 1.59 5.41
N SER A 8 -17.65 1.99 5.35
CA SER A 8 -18.61 1.51 4.35
C SER A 8 -18.61 2.34 3.08
N SER A 9 -18.20 3.60 3.16
CA SER A 9 -18.30 4.56 2.05
C SER A 9 -16.95 4.90 1.40
N PHE A 10 -15.82 4.48 1.97
CA PHE A 10 -14.51 4.81 1.41
C PHE A 10 -14.28 4.06 0.09
N PRO A 11 -14.06 4.78 -1.03
CA PRO A 11 -13.87 4.18 -2.34
C PRO A 11 -12.40 3.76 -2.54
N GLY A 12 -11.83 3.04 -1.57
CA GLY A 12 -10.46 2.60 -1.60
C GLY A 12 -10.21 1.48 -2.61
N ARG A 13 -8.94 1.34 -2.96
CA ARG A 13 -8.44 0.26 -3.80
C ARG A 13 -7.10 -0.21 -3.27
N ARG A 14 -7.10 -1.26 -2.48
CA ARG A 14 -5.88 -1.83 -1.88
C ARG A 14 -4.88 -2.38 -2.90
N LEU A 15 -5.33 -2.67 -4.12
CA LEU A 15 -4.49 -3.16 -5.21
C LEU A 15 -4.19 -2.02 -6.17
N GLY A 16 -2.93 -1.73 -6.37
CA GLY A 16 -2.41 -0.79 -7.34
C GLY A 16 -1.55 -1.49 -8.38
N GLY A 17 -0.98 -0.70 -9.27
CA GLY A 17 -0.27 -1.22 -10.43
C GLY A 17 -1.22 -1.54 -11.57
N GLY A 18 -0.72 -1.54 -12.78
CA GLY A 18 -1.50 -1.76 -13.98
C GLY A 18 -0.96 -2.90 -14.82
N THR A 19 -1.68 -3.19 -15.89
CA THR A 19 -1.33 -4.23 -16.85
C THR A 19 -0.64 -3.70 -18.10
N ARG A 20 -0.40 -2.41 -18.20
CA ARG A 20 0.16 -1.76 -19.41
C ARG A 20 1.34 -0.85 -19.09
N GLY A 21 2.43 -1.00 -19.82
CA GLY A 21 3.66 -0.22 -19.69
C GLY A 21 4.64 -0.78 -18.66
N GLU A 22 5.92 -0.44 -18.78
CA GLU A 22 7.02 -1.01 -17.97
C GLU A 22 6.86 -0.71 -16.45
N CYS A 23 6.31 0.44 -16.11
CA CYS A 23 6.09 0.81 -14.71
C CYS A 23 4.74 0.33 -14.17
N SER A 24 3.78 0.05 -15.03
CA SER A 24 2.39 -0.25 -14.67
C SER A 24 2.06 -1.74 -14.60
N ALA A 25 2.94 -2.60 -15.10
CA ALA A 25 2.69 -4.04 -15.17
C ALA A 25 2.90 -4.78 -13.84
N ARG A 26 3.41 -4.09 -12.82
CA ARG A 26 3.76 -4.67 -11.53
C ARG A 26 2.66 -4.45 -10.51
N LEU A 27 2.18 -5.52 -9.87
CA LEU A 27 1.26 -5.42 -8.74
C LEU A 27 1.91 -4.72 -7.55
N LEU A 28 1.14 -3.85 -6.92
CA LEU A 28 1.44 -3.29 -5.60
C LEU A 28 0.17 -3.40 -4.75
N ALA A 29 0.26 -4.03 -3.60
CA ALA A 29 -0.89 -4.20 -2.73
C ALA A 29 -0.61 -3.63 -1.33
N ASN A 30 -1.53 -2.81 -0.82
CA ASN A 30 -1.58 -2.49 0.60
C ASN A 30 -2.18 -3.69 1.34
N LEU A 31 -1.48 -4.22 2.33
CA LEU A 31 -1.95 -5.34 3.14
C LEU A 31 -2.97 -4.86 4.17
N VAL A 32 -4.19 -4.66 3.71
CA VAL A 32 -5.34 -4.17 4.46
C VAL A 32 -6.57 -5.04 4.17
N PRO A 33 -7.65 -4.94 4.96
CA PRO A 33 -8.90 -5.63 4.65
C PRO A 33 -9.44 -5.31 3.23
N ALA A 34 -10.31 -6.17 2.72
CA ALA A 34 -10.85 -6.05 1.35
C ALA A 34 -11.55 -4.71 1.08
N ASN A 35 -12.13 -4.08 2.10
CA ASN A 35 -12.74 -2.76 1.99
C ASN A 35 -11.73 -1.60 1.97
N SER A 36 -10.43 -1.90 1.97
CA SER A 36 -9.32 -0.93 1.97
C SER A 36 -9.27 0.01 3.18
N VAL A 37 -9.91 -0.34 4.30
CA VAL A 37 -9.87 0.45 5.55
C VAL A 37 -9.23 -0.36 6.65
N TYR A 38 -8.25 0.22 7.34
CA TYR A 38 -7.46 -0.46 8.35
C TYR A 38 -7.14 0.44 9.55
N ALA A 39 -7.25 -0.12 10.74
CA ALA A 39 -6.79 0.52 11.98
C ALA A 39 -5.56 -0.22 12.52
N PRO A 40 -4.35 0.34 12.36
CA PRO A 40 -3.11 -0.32 12.81
C PRO A 40 -3.00 -0.48 14.33
N GLY A 41 -3.78 0.28 15.10
CA GLY A 41 -3.74 0.25 16.55
C GLY A 41 -2.40 0.75 17.10
N ALA A 42 -2.07 0.30 18.32
CA ALA A 42 -0.86 0.71 19.03
C ALA A 42 0.44 0.22 18.35
N GLU A 43 0.38 -0.87 17.60
CA GLU A 43 1.56 -1.41 16.90
C GLU A 43 1.98 -0.59 15.69
N ALA A 44 1.06 0.21 15.16
CA ALA A 44 1.28 1.13 14.07
C ALA A 44 2.07 0.50 12.89
N THR A 45 1.79 -0.78 12.61
CA THR A 45 2.43 -1.54 11.53
C THR A 45 1.52 -1.59 10.32
N ILE A 46 2.09 -1.26 9.16
CA ILE A 46 1.47 -1.44 7.84
C ILE A 46 2.33 -2.37 7.00
N GLY A 47 1.72 -3.00 6.02
CA GLY A 47 2.40 -3.91 5.10
C GLY A 47 2.09 -3.61 3.65
N LEU A 48 3.08 -3.85 2.80
CA LEU A 48 3.00 -3.78 1.35
C LEU A 48 3.42 -5.11 0.74
N LEU A 49 2.78 -5.47 -0.35
CA LEU A 49 3.20 -6.58 -1.20
C LEU A 49 3.60 -6.03 -2.55
N GLU A 50 4.85 -6.26 -2.93
CA GLU A 50 5.38 -5.92 -4.24
C GLU A 50 5.44 -7.17 -5.12
N GLY A 51 4.84 -7.09 -6.30
CA GLY A 51 4.81 -8.19 -7.26
C GLY A 51 6.12 -8.39 -8.00
N PRO A 52 6.22 -9.49 -8.79
CA PRO A 52 7.37 -9.78 -9.63
C PRO A 52 7.58 -8.72 -10.72
N THR A 53 8.85 -8.46 -11.05
CA THR A 53 9.24 -7.59 -12.15
C THR A 53 10.67 -7.87 -12.56
N ALA A 54 10.98 -7.68 -13.84
CA ALA A 54 12.36 -7.67 -14.34
C ALA A 54 13.05 -6.32 -14.09
N GLN A 55 12.29 -5.26 -13.84
CA GLN A 55 12.79 -3.91 -13.65
C GLN A 55 12.24 -3.30 -12.35
N PRO A 56 12.86 -3.57 -11.20
CA PRO A 56 12.45 -2.98 -9.94
C PRO A 56 12.44 -1.45 -9.98
N ARG A 57 11.42 -0.85 -9.39
CA ARG A 57 11.26 0.59 -9.26
C ARG A 57 11.07 0.97 -7.79
N PRO A 58 11.50 2.16 -7.38
CA PRO A 58 11.19 2.66 -6.04
C PRO A 58 9.68 2.78 -5.83
N VAL A 59 9.26 2.62 -4.59
CA VAL A 59 7.87 2.85 -4.17
C VAL A 59 7.80 4.14 -3.38
N GLN A 60 6.85 4.99 -3.72
CA GLN A 60 6.51 6.16 -2.93
C GLN A 60 5.24 5.87 -2.13
N LEU A 61 5.30 6.13 -0.85
CA LEU A 61 4.17 6.13 0.07
C LEU A 61 3.80 7.58 0.38
N SER A 62 2.51 7.89 0.40
CA SER A 62 2.02 9.16 0.89
C SER A 62 0.89 8.97 1.90
N PHE A 63 0.85 9.84 2.90
CA PHE A 63 -0.13 9.83 3.97
C PHE A 63 -0.75 11.22 4.08
N SER A 64 -2.03 11.33 3.80
CA SER A 64 -2.78 12.58 3.78
C SER A 64 -3.95 12.51 4.77
N PRO A 65 -3.91 13.23 5.90
CA PRO A 65 -5.04 13.30 6.81
C PRO A 65 -6.30 13.79 6.12
N LEU A 66 -7.45 13.18 6.43
CA LEU A 66 -8.74 13.70 6.03
C LEU A 66 -9.09 14.93 6.87
N ASN A 67 -9.68 15.93 6.21
CA ASN A 67 -10.29 17.05 6.93
C ASN A 67 -11.64 16.67 7.51
N ALA A 68 -12.23 17.57 8.30
CA ALA A 68 -13.55 17.37 8.89
C ALA A 68 -14.68 17.15 7.86
N ALA A 69 -14.47 17.54 6.60
CA ALA A 69 -15.43 17.32 5.52
C ALA A 69 -15.24 15.94 4.82
N GLY A 70 -14.30 15.12 5.28
CA GLY A 70 -14.05 13.79 4.72
C GLY A 70 -13.36 13.80 3.35
N THR A 71 -12.83 14.94 2.93
CA THR A 71 -12.02 15.08 1.72
C THR A 71 -10.54 15.04 2.10
N ALA A 72 -9.70 14.50 1.22
CA ALA A 72 -8.27 14.66 1.38
C ALA A 72 -7.99 16.16 1.53
N ALA A 73 -7.31 16.53 2.61
CA ALA A 73 -6.95 17.92 2.85
C ALA A 73 -5.95 18.35 1.79
N ALA A 74 -6.44 18.59 0.58
CA ALA A 74 -5.66 19.23 -0.44
C ALA A 74 -5.18 20.56 0.15
N ALA A 75 -3.90 20.68 0.29
CA ALA A 75 -3.18 21.93 0.46
C ALA A 75 -3.08 22.59 1.84
N GLN A 76 -3.68 22.12 2.90
CA GLN A 76 -3.37 22.75 4.21
C GLN A 76 -2.41 21.95 5.08
N GLY A 77 -1.49 21.30 4.44
CA GLY A 77 -0.25 20.91 5.03
C GLY A 77 -0.35 19.66 5.89
N ARG A 78 0.10 18.63 5.41
CA ARG A 78 0.86 17.55 6.02
C ARG A 78 0.60 16.24 5.35
N THR A 79 0.63 16.22 4.04
CA THR A 79 0.97 15.00 3.34
C THR A 79 2.42 14.67 3.71
N THR A 80 2.62 13.58 4.39
CA THR A 80 3.96 13.03 4.60
C THR A 80 4.23 11.98 3.54
N SER A 81 5.44 11.94 3.03
CA SER A 81 5.85 10.93 2.06
C SER A 81 7.05 10.16 2.56
N ARG A 82 7.15 8.91 2.11
CA ARG A 82 8.29 8.03 2.37
C ARG A 82 8.61 7.27 1.10
N ASP A 83 9.86 7.28 0.70
CA ASP A 83 10.34 6.50 -0.44
C ASP A 83 10.97 5.19 0.05
N LEU A 84 10.66 4.10 -0.66
CA LEU A 84 11.29 2.81 -0.50
C LEU A 84 12.19 2.54 -1.71
N PRO A 85 13.37 1.97 -1.51
CA PRO A 85 14.26 1.66 -2.63
C PRO A 85 13.65 0.62 -3.56
N ALA A 86 14.06 0.65 -4.82
CA ALA A 86 13.69 -0.36 -5.79
C ALA A 86 14.09 -1.76 -5.30
N ALA A 87 13.16 -2.70 -5.36
CA ALA A 87 13.37 -4.06 -4.87
C ALA A 87 12.61 -5.10 -5.71
N PRO A 88 13.05 -6.36 -5.71
CA PRO A 88 12.32 -7.46 -6.32
C PRO A 88 11.03 -7.75 -5.54
N ALA A 89 10.23 -8.72 -6.03
CA ALA A 89 9.02 -9.16 -5.34
C ALA A 89 9.29 -9.47 -3.86
N GLY A 90 8.35 -9.08 -3.01
CA GLY A 90 8.47 -9.30 -1.57
C GLY A 90 7.45 -8.55 -0.75
N VAL A 91 7.49 -8.78 0.54
CA VAL A 91 6.68 -8.08 1.54
C VAL A 91 7.53 -7.02 2.22
N VAL A 92 6.98 -5.83 2.39
CA VAL A 92 7.62 -4.75 3.15
C VAL A 92 6.75 -4.40 4.34
N LEU A 93 7.31 -4.44 5.53
CA LEU A 93 6.64 -4.04 6.77
C LEU A 93 7.23 -2.74 7.30
N LEU A 94 6.36 -1.80 7.58
CA LEU A 94 6.74 -0.47 8.03
C LEU A 94 6.07 -0.15 9.35
N THR A 95 6.77 0.58 10.20
CA THR A 95 6.18 1.26 11.34
C THR A 95 5.85 2.69 10.94
N ILE A 96 4.66 3.13 11.25
CA ILE A 96 4.17 4.49 11.01
C ILE A 96 3.86 5.18 12.34
N PRO A 97 3.76 6.50 12.39
CA PRO A 97 3.22 7.19 13.56
C PRO A 97 1.80 6.72 13.89
N ALA A 98 1.43 6.75 15.17
CA ALA A 98 0.08 6.38 15.59
C ALA A 98 -0.98 7.19 14.84
N VAL A 99 -1.96 6.49 14.29
CA VAL A 99 -3.06 7.10 13.52
C VAL A 99 -4.06 7.71 14.50
N LYS A 100 -4.10 9.03 14.54
CA LYS A 100 -5.01 9.80 15.44
C LYS A 100 -6.26 10.29 14.72
N THR A 101 -6.16 10.47 13.41
CA THR A 101 -7.25 10.92 12.54
C THR A 101 -7.28 10.06 11.29
N ALA A 102 -8.43 9.94 10.65
CA ALA A 102 -8.54 9.22 9.39
C ALA A 102 -7.53 9.79 8.38
N THR A 103 -6.72 8.91 7.80
CA THR A 103 -5.60 9.28 6.94
C THR A 103 -5.61 8.42 5.67
N ILE A 104 -5.63 9.06 4.51
CA ILE A 104 -5.45 8.35 3.23
C ILE A 104 -4.00 7.91 3.12
N TRP A 105 -3.80 6.64 2.84
CA TRP A 105 -2.51 6.05 2.52
C TRP A 105 -2.51 5.59 1.07
N GLU A 106 -1.61 6.18 0.28
CA GLU A 106 -1.38 5.80 -1.11
C GLU A 106 0.00 5.19 -1.26
N SER A 107 0.08 4.15 -2.08
CA SER A 107 1.34 3.49 -2.45
C SER A 107 1.43 3.37 -3.95
N GLY A 108 2.51 3.83 -4.56
CA GLY A 108 2.70 3.78 -6.00
C GLY A 108 4.16 3.61 -6.39
N TYR A 109 4.41 2.98 -7.55
CA TYR A 109 5.75 2.94 -8.12
C TYR A 109 6.12 4.30 -8.72
N ARG A 110 7.37 4.71 -8.50
CA ARG A 110 7.93 5.89 -9.17
C ARG A 110 8.41 5.52 -10.56
N CYS A 111 7.73 6.09 -11.55
CA CYS A 111 8.01 5.85 -12.96
C CYS A 111 8.88 6.95 -13.60
N ASP A 112 9.14 8.04 -12.89
CA ASP A 112 9.71 9.28 -13.42
C ASP A 112 11.25 9.33 -13.41
N GLU A 113 11.90 8.28 -12.94
CA GLU A 113 13.37 8.24 -12.87
C GLU A 113 13.96 8.08 -14.28
N GLY A 114 14.38 9.18 -14.86
CA GLY A 114 15.11 9.22 -16.13
C GLY A 114 14.64 10.25 -17.15
N LYS A 115 13.63 11.07 -16.85
CA LYS A 115 13.28 12.23 -17.68
C LYS A 115 13.84 13.50 -17.07
N PRO A 116 14.89 14.12 -17.63
CA PRO A 116 15.35 15.43 -17.18
C PRO A 116 14.27 16.46 -17.49
N GLY A 117 13.74 17.11 -16.44
CA GLY A 117 13.21 18.46 -16.50
C GLY A 117 12.08 18.78 -17.49
N GLY A 118 11.24 17.84 -17.85
CA GLY A 118 10.02 18.14 -18.58
C GLY A 118 8.92 18.60 -17.64
N ALA A 119 8.35 19.79 -17.86
CA ALA A 119 7.07 20.14 -17.25
C ALA A 119 6.11 18.98 -17.49
N ALA A 120 5.49 18.46 -16.43
CA ALA A 120 4.53 17.38 -16.54
C ALA A 120 3.41 17.86 -17.48
N ASP A 121 3.37 17.32 -18.68
CA ASP A 121 2.24 17.53 -19.56
C ASP A 121 1.04 16.92 -18.86
N ALA A 122 0.01 17.73 -18.62
CA ALA A 122 -1.20 17.28 -17.93
C ALA A 122 -1.88 16.08 -18.62
N LEU A 123 -1.55 15.83 -19.87
CA LEU A 123 -2.01 14.67 -20.65
C LEU A 123 -1.10 13.44 -20.50
N SER A 124 0.17 13.58 -20.11
CA SER A 124 1.06 12.45 -19.86
C SER A 124 0.67 11.67 -18.60
N PHE A 125 -0.11 12.28 -17.72
CA PHE A 125 -0.65 11.68 -16.52
C PHE A 125 -1.60 10.49 -16.82
N VAL A 126 -2.24 10.50 -17.96
CA VAL A 126 -3.22 9.46 -18.35
C VAL A 126 -2.54 8.23 -18.95
N GLU A 127 -1.35 8.36 -19.53
CA GLU A 127 -0.70 7.28 -20.28
C GLU A 127 0.34 6.49 -19.47
N THR A 128 0.92 7.05 -18.42
CA THR A 128 2.09 6.46 -17.75
C THR A 128 1.94 6.18 -16.26
N ALA A 129 0.88 6.65 -15.62
CA ALA A 129 0.68 6.44 -14.19
C ALA A 129 0.01 5.11 -13.92
N SER A 130 0.75 4.19 -13.31
CA SER A 130 0.14 3.08 -12.59
C SER A 130 -0.79 3.65 -11.53
N PRO A 131 -2.07 3.24 -11.50
CA PRO A 131 -2.94 3.68 -10.42
C PRO A 131 -2.36 3.23 -9.07
N PRO A 132 -2.25 4.12 -8.07
CA PRO A 132 -1.74 3.74 -6.77
C PRO A 132 -2.70 2.79 -6.05
N ALA A 133 -2.17 2.01 -5.12
CA ALA A 133 -2.98 1.38 -4.09
C ALA A 133 -3.42 2.46 -3.10
N VAL A 134 -4.72 2.51 -2.79
CA VAL A 134 -5.30 3.55 -1.93
C VAL A 134 -6.08 2.90 -0.79
N SER A 135 -5.71 3.23 0.42
CA SER A 135 -6.34 2.72 1.64
C SER A 135 -6.62 3.86 2.62
N LEU A 136 -7.54 3.63 3.54
CA LEU A 136 -7.83 4.54 4.63
C LEU A 136 -7.32 3.96 5.94
N LEU A 137 -6.48 4.69 6.62
CA LEU A 137 -6.08 4.39 7.98
C LEU A 137 -6.99 5.12 8.96
N VAL A 138 -7.49 4.41 9.97
CA VAL A 138 -8.40 4.96 10.99
C VAL A 138 -7.91 4.65 12.41
N PRO A 139 -8.26 5.46 13.42
CA PRO A 139 -7.79 5.23 14.79
C PRO A 139 -8.46 4.05 15.48
N ASP A 140 -9.77 3.80 15.21
CA ASP A 140 -10.55 2.82 15.96
C ASP A 140 -10.55 1.44 15.30
N ALA A 141 -9.95 0.47 15.99
CA ALA A 141 -9.81 -0.89 15.51
C ALA A 141 -11.09 -1.71 15.68
N GLN A 142 -11.46 -2.42 14.65
CA GLN A 142 -12.50 -3.45 14.63
C GLN A 142 -11.88 -4.87 14.74
N PRO A 143 -12.67 -5.92 14.95
CA PRO A 143 -12.15 -7.28 15.03
C PRO A 143 -11.31 -7.71 13.82
N VAL A 144 -11.70 -7.31 12.60
CA VAL A 144 -10.95 -7.60 11.37
C VAL A 144 -9.56 -6.95 11.40
N ASP A 145 -9.44 -5.74 11.94
CA ASP A 145 -8.14 -5.06 12.07
C ASP A 145 -7.21 -5.78 13.04
N LYS A 146 -7.76 -6.29 14.15
CA LYS A 146 -6.98 -7.06 15.13
C LYS A 146 -6.44 -8.36 14.53
N THR A 147 -7.23 -9.03 13.72
CA THR A 147 -6.79 -10.24 12.99
C THR A 147 -5.66 -9.90 12.01
N LEU A 148 -5.83 -8.81 11.28
CA LEU A 148 -4.81 -8.34 10.33
C LEU A 148 -3.52 -7.90 11.05
N ALA A 149 -3.64 -7.14 12.13
CA ALA A 149 -2.50 -6.73 12.93
C ALA A 149 -1.72 -7.93 13.49
N ALA A 150 -2.42 -8.98 13.91
CA ALA A 150 -1.79 -10.23 14.34
C ALA A 150 -1.02 -10.91 13.19
N ALA A 151 -1.59 -10.93 11.98
CA ALA A 151 -0.91 -11.47 10.79
C ALA A 151 0.33 -10.65 10.43
N LEU A 152 0.26 -9.32 10.46
CA LEU A 152 1.41 -8.44 10.21
C LEU A 152 2.50 -8.59 11.28
N ARG A 153 2.12 -8.81 12.55
CA ARG A 153 3.07 -9.11 13.63
C ARG A 153 3.79 -10.43 13.39
N GLN A 154 3.06 -11.46 12.96
CA GLN A 154 3.66 -12.73 12.59
C GLN A 154 4.65 -12.58 11.42
N LEU A 155 4.30 -11.81 10.39
CA LEU A 155 5.22 -11.48 9.30
C LEU A 155 6.45 -10.73 9.81
N ARG A 156 6.29 -9.81 10.76
CA ARG A 156 7.41 -9.08 11.33
C ARG A 156 8.43 -10.00 12.02
N SER A 157 7.99 -11.11 12.60
CA SER A 157 8.91 -12.12 13.16
C SER A 157 9.73 -12.84 12.08
N GLN A 158 9.37 -12.67 10.81
CA GLN A 158 10.07 -13.22 9.65
C GLN A 158 10.94 -12.18 8.92
N CYS A 159 11.17 -10.99 9.49
CA CYS A 159 12.05 -9.98 8.89
C CYS A 159 13.41 -10.59 8.53
N GLY A 160 13.88 -10.35 7.31
CA GLY A 160 15.12 -10.92 6.77
C GLY A 160 15.03 -12.39 6.33
N LYS A 161 13.87 -13.01 6.44
CA LYS A 161 13.60 -14.38 5.99
C LYS A 161 12.59 -14.35 4.82
N THR A 162 12.16 -15.53 4.41
CA THR A 162 11.12 -15.68 3.39
C THR A 162 9.84 -16.28 3.97
N VAL A 163 8.74 -16.01 3.29
CA VAL A 163 7.42 -16.58 3.58
C VAL A 163 6.82 -17.18 2.32
N ALA A 164 6.00 -18.21 2.48
CA ALA A 164 5.33 -18.84 1.36
C ALA A 164 4.31 -17.89 0.73
N THR A 165 4.39 -17.70 -0.58
CA THR A 165 3.47 -16.84 -1.34
C THR A 165 2.02 -17.27 -1.21
N ALA A 166 1.77 -18.59 -1.21
CA ALA A 166 0.43 -19.14 -1.02
C ALA A 166 -0.16 -18.81 0.38
N ALA A 167 0.68 -18.77 1.41
CA ALA A 167 0.24 -18.37 2.75
C ALA A 167 -0.16 -16.89 2.80
N LEU A 168 0.61 -16.02 2.13
CA LEU A 168 0.26 -14.60 2.00
C LEU A 168 -1.05 -14.41 1.24
N ALA A 169 -1.21 -15.09 0.10
CA ALA A 169 -2.42 -15.04 -0.71
C ALA A 169 -3.67 -15.38 0.12
N LYS A 170 -3.58 -16.44 0.93
CA LYS A 170 -4.67 -16.86 1.81
C LYS A 170 -4.92 -15.89 2.95
N THR A 171 -3.86 -15.47 3.64
CA THR A 171 -3.97 -14.63 4.85
C THR A 171 -4.55 -13.24 4.54
N PHE A 172 -4.20 -12.67 3.38
CA PHE A 172 -4.61 -11.33 2.98
C PHE A 172 -5.68 -11.32 1.89
N ASP A 173 -6.24 -12.49 1.55
CA ASP A 173 -7.26 -12.62 0.51
C ASP A 173 -6.81 -11.98 -0.82
N LEU A 174 -5.65 -12.42 -1.31
CA LEU A 174 -5.01 -11.93 -2.53
C LEU A 174 -4.91 -13.01 -3.62
N GLY A 175 -5.69 -14.10 -3.50
CA GLY A 175 -5.61 -15.23 -4.40
C GLY A 175 -5.81 -14.88 -5.87
N ASP A 176 -6.70 -13.95 -6.16
CA ASP A 176 -6.98 -13.49 -7.53
C ASP A 176 -5.87 -12.59 -8.11
N ALA A 177 -5.05 -12.00 -7.24
CA ALA A 177 -3.98 -11.08 -7.65
C ALA A 177 -2.62 -11.78 -7.81
N ILE A 178 -2.44 -12.91 -7.15
CA ILE A 178 -1.19 -13.68 -7.17
C ILE A 178 -1.35 -14.84 -8.14
N THR A 179 -0.63 -14.77 -9.26
CA THR A 179 -0.65 -15.82 -10.28
C THR A 179 0.34 -16.94 -9.97
N PRO A 180 0.22 -18.13 -10.59
CA PRO A 180 1.18 -19.23 -10.41
C PRO A 180 2.62 -18.91 -10.80
N GLU A 181 2.84 -17.87 -11.58
CA GLU A 181 4.16 -17.41 -12.03
C GLU A 181 4.95 -16.68 -10.95
N TRP A 182 4.31 -16.33 -9.84
CA TRP A 182 5.00 -15.69 -8.73
C TRP A 182 5.99 -16.66 -8.07
N PRO A 183 7.10 -16.14 -7.50
CA PRO A 183 7.99 -16.95 -6.69
C PRO A 183 7.24 -17.66 -5.57
N GLN A 184 7.57 -18.92 -5.29
CA GLN A 184 6.93 -19.69 -4.21
C GLN A 184 7.22 -19.11 -2.82
N GLN A 185 8.35 -18.42 -2.68
CA GLN A 185 8.79 -17.78 -1.46
C GLN A 185 9.09 -16.31 -1.73
N LEU A 186 8.64 -15.45 -0.84
CA LEU A 186 8.87 -14.00 -0.91
C LEU A 186 9.67 -13.52 0.30
N PRO A 187 10.70 -12.68 0.10
CA PRO A 187 11.44 -12.09 1.21
C PRO A 187 10.55 -11.12 2.00
N VAL A 188 10.76 -11.08 3.31
CA VAL A 188 10.13 -10.12 4.21
C VAL A 188 11.19 -9.06 4.58
N ARG A 189 10.93 -7.83 4.22
CA ARG A 189 11.79 -6.67 4.45
C ARG A 189 11.14 -5.75 5.50
N CYS A 190 11.95 -5.27 6.44
CA CYS A 190 11.49 -4.38 7.52
C CYS A 190 12.47 -3.20 7.65
N PRO A 191 12.43 -2.25 6.70
CA PRO A 191 13.35 -1.10 6.68
C PRO A 191 13.06 -0.09 7.80
#